data_9f51a3d55755bdd74b07c04db07990b9
#
_entry.id   9f51a3d55755bdd74b07c04db07990b9
#
_cell.length_a   1.000
_cell.length_b   1.000
_cell.length_c   1.000
_cell.angle_alpha   90.00
_cell.angle_beta   90.00
_cell.angle_gamma   90.00
#
_symmetry.space_group_name_H-M   'P 1'
#
loop_
_entity.id
_entity.type
_entity.pdbx_description
1 polymer ?
#
loop_
_entity_poly.entity_id
_entity_poly.type
_entity_poly.pdbx_seq_one_letter_code
_entity_poly.pdbx_strand_id
1 'polypeptide(L)'
;MKRVFFAVVTMFLLSPLCIAEDFSLSPDNPLDARALEIVKMIPEKPESVLPPISDRDAWAMIAQTGNGAAVIKQAEKILTTPMPELPDDLYLEFSRNGNRTNCQRVISARHGRLAPLVVAECIENKGRFIPELERFILDVCKEKSWVLPAHDPGNGNFNGTGMNVDLVSSALSWDLATAYNILGDKLSPEVRQTLLETLELRNFKPYETAIKTGKFRPLWWITGENNWNAVCHAGMCGAALAAIDDPARRAWYIAAAEKYSAAFIKGFTPDGYCSEGLGYWSYGFGNYIRLSETIRRATNNKINLMDTEFCEKLSKFPLRIQIMSGISPAFADCGVGAKAPKLYVNFLAHIYGWEVPEYNDNELANVSAGAFILKGMYSLDTHFSTEFKPVGVPIRDYFNNAGILVCRPCADPVVDKRFSV
;
A
#
# COMPACT_ATOMS: atom_id res chain seq x y z
N MET A 1 -0.13 38.98 -59.58
CA MET A 1 -0.14 38.90 -58.12
C MET A 1 -1.35 38.04 -57.65
N LYS A 2 -1.16 36.76 -57.41
CA LYS A 2 -2.21 35.87 -56.88
C LYS A 2 -2.04 35.79 -55.36
N ARG A 3 -3.03 36.27 -54.61
CA ARG A 3 -3.07 36.14 -53.14
C ARG A 3 -3.59 34.74 -52.81
N VAL A 4 -2.77 33.95 -52.14
CA VAL A 4 -3.16 32.66 -51.57
C VAL A 4 -3.63 32.94 -50.13
N PHE A 5 -4.92 32.66 -49.86
CA PHE A 5 -5.49 32.64 -48.49
C PHE A 5 -5.20 31.28 -47.87
N PHE A 6 -4.42 31.25 -46.80
CA PHE A 6 -4.33 30.11 -45.90
C PHE A 6 -5.49 30.19 -44.91
N ALA A 7 -6.44 29.27 -45.03
CA ALA A 7 -7.43 29.06 -43.99
C ALA A 7 -6.82 28.14 -42.90
N VAL A 8 -6.61 28.67 -41.71
CA VAL A 8 -6.26 27.90 -40.52
C VAL A 8 -7.54 27.28 -40.02
N VAL A 9 -7.71 25.95 -40.24
CA VAL A 9 -8.77 25.18 -39.62
C VAL A 9 -8.30 24.79 -38.22
N THR A 10 -8.81 25.51 -37.23
CA THR A 10 -8.65 25.14 -35.81
C THR A 10 -9.56 23.95 -35.53
N MET A 11 -8.98 22.79 -35.52
CA MET A 11 -9.67 21.54 -35.16
C MET A 11 -9.78 21.55 -33.65
N PHE A 12 -10.93 21.96 -33.11
CA PHE A 12 -11.30 21.71 -31.74
C PHE A 12 -11.49 20.17 -31.59
N LEU A 13 -10.50 19.49 -31.02
CA LEU A 13 -10.66 18.17 -30.51
C LEU A 13 -11.60 18.27 -29.28
N LEU A 14 -12.90 18.08 -29.54
CA LEU A 14 -13.85 17.72 -28.49
C LEU A 14 -13.37 16.38 -27.92
N SER A 15 -12.68 16.42 -26.78
CA SER A 15 -12.49 15.22 -25.95
C SER A 15 -13.88 14.66 -25.66
N PRO A 16 -14.15 13.37 -25.92
CA PRO A 16 -15.40 12.78 -25.49
C PRO A 16 -15.45 12.96 -23.97
N LEU A 17 -16.45 13.69 -23.46
CA LEU A 17 -16.84 13.59 -22.06
C LEU A 17 -16.98 12.10 -21.79
N CYS A 18 -16.07 11.54 -21.02
CA CYS A 18 -16.25 10.21 -20.45
C CYS A 18 -17.44 10.34 -19.51
N ILE A 19 -18.64 10.04 -20.02
CA ILE A 19 -19.83 9.89 -19.18
C ILE A 19 -19.44 8.73 -18.28
N ALA A 20 -19.18 9.03 -17.01
CA ALA A 20 -19.00 8.01 -16.00
C ALA A 20 -20.29 7.16 -16.04
N GLU A 21 -20.18 5.91 -16.49
CA GLU A 21 -21.31 4.97 -16.33
C GLU A 21 -21.66 4.98 -14.84
N ASP A 22 -22.91 5.28 -14.52
CA ASP A 22 -23.39 5.28 -13.14
C ASP A 22 -23.05 3.93 -12.51
N PHE A 23 -22.24 3.95 -11.45
CA PHE A 23 -21.86 2.74 -10.75
C PHE A 23 -23.09 2.22 -9.98
N SER A 24 -23.71 1.17 -10.49
CA SER A 24 -24.92 0.61 -9.91
C SER A 24 -24.67 -0.73 -9.22
N LEU A 25 -25.27 -0.92 -8.05
CA LEU A 25 -25.23 -2.16 -7.29
C LEU A 25 -26.53 -2.94 -7.48
N SER A 26 -26.42 -4.24 -7.75
CA SER A 26 -27.56 -5.16 -7.85
C SER A 26 -27.70 -6.00 -6.58
N PRO A 27 -28.83 -5.95 -5.87
CA PRO A 27 -29.07 -6.78 -4.70
C PRO A 27 -28.97 -8.29 -4.97
N ASP A 28 -29.16 -8.71 -6.21
CA ASP A 28 -29.09 -10.12 -6.63
C ASP A 28 -27.64 -10.61 -6.75
N ASN A 29 -26.68 -9.72 -6.86
CA ASN A 29 -25.25 -10.06 -6.84
C ASN A 29 -24.75 -10.08 -5.39
N PRO A 30 -24.17 -11.20 -4.88
CA PRO A 30 -23.74 -11.29 -3.49
C PRO A 30 -22.68 -10.24 -3.06
N LEU A 31 -21.81 -9.82 -3.99
CA LEU A 31 -20.82 -8.79 -3.72
C LEU A 31 -21.47 -7.41 -3.59
N ASP A 32 -22.40 -7.11 -4.50
CA ASP A 32 -23.13 -5.85 -4.49
C ASP A 32 -24.07 -5.76 -3.29
N ALA A 33 -24.74 -6.86 -2.93
CA ALA A 33 -25.56 -6.94 -1.72
C ALA A 33 -24.72 -6.62 -0.45
N ARG A 34 -23.51 -7.16 -0.36
CA ARG A 34 -22.58 -6.82 0.74
C ARG A 34 -22.19 -5.35 0.71
N ALA A 35 -21.92 -4.78 -0.47
CA ALA A 35 -21.63 -3.37 -0.63
C ALA A 35 -22.80 -2.47 -0.18
N LEU A 36 -24.05 -2.85 -0.45
CA LEU A 36 -25.26 -2.13 0.03
C LEU A 36 -25.39 -2.12 1.56
N GLU A 37 -24.83 -3.11 2.26
CA GLU A 37 -24.71 -3.08 3.72
C GLU A 37 -23.61 -2.12 4.16
N ILE A 38 -22.43 -2.18 3.51
CA ILE A 38 -21.23 -1.43 3.86
C ILE A 38 -21.41 0.07 3.61
N VAL A 39 -22.15 0.47 2.57
CA VAL A 39 -22.38 1.91 2.27
C VAL A 39 -22.98 2.66 3.47
N LYS A 40 -23.73 1.98 4.33
CA LYS A 40 -24.33 2.54 5.56
C LYS A 40 -23.33 2.71 6.71
N MET A 41 -22.10 2.22 6.53
CA MET A 41 -21.06 2.22 7.57
C MET A 41 -19.95 3.23 7.30
N ILE A 42 -19.84 3.70 6.06
CA ILE A 42 -18.76 4.57 5.60
C ILE A 42 -19.21 6.02 5.48
N PRO A 43 -18.28 6.99 5.53
CA PRO A 43 -18.61 8.40 5.34
C PRO A 43 -19.12 8.69 3.92
N GLU A 44 -19.91 9.74 3.77
CA GLU A 44 -20.45 10.18 2.47
C GLU A 44 -19.32 10.63 1.52
N LYS A 45 -18.32 11.33 2.08
CA LYS A 45 -17.16 11.81 1.30
C LYS A 45 -15.97 10.85 1.40
N PRO A 46 -15.09 10.81 0.39
CA PRO A 46 -13.88 10.04 0.47
C PRO A 46 -12.97 10.55 1.59
N GLU A 47 -12.46 9.63 2.38
CA GLU A 47 -11.52 9.91 3.46
C GLU A 47 -10.32 9.00 3.34
N SER A 48 -9.14 9.58 3.49
CA SER A 48 -7.91 8.83 3.62
C SER A 48 -7.71 8.41 5.09
N VAL A 49 -6.87 7.42 5.29
CA VAL A 49 -6.47 6.99 6.63
C VAL A 49 -5.60 8.00 7.37
N LEU A 50 -5.04 8.95 6.64
CA LEU A 50 -4.31 10.08 7.20
C LEU A 50 -5.20 11.32 7.25
N PRO A 51 -4.99 12.21 8.22
CA PRO A 51 -5.78 13.42 8.36
C PRO A 51 -5.55 14.38 7.18
N PRO A 52 -6.53 15.22 6.84
CA PRO A 52 -6.33 16.27 5.84
C PRO A 52 -5.25 17.26 6.32
N ILE A 53 -4.57 17.92 5.36
CA ILE A 53 -3.50 18.89 5.67
C ILE A 53 -3.95 20.01 6.62
N SER A 54 -5.26 20.30 6.67
CA SER A 54 -5.86 21.31 7.56
C SER A 54 -5.89 20.90 9.03
N ASP A 55 -5.80 19.60 9.35
CA ASP A 55 -5.74 19.10 10.73
C ASP A 55 -4.34 19.29 11.31
N ARG A 56 -4.10 20.48 11.87
CA ARG A 56 -2.77 20.88 12.34
C ARG A 56 -2.31 20.13 13.58
N ASP A 57 -3.24 19.76 14.45
CA ASP A 57 -2.94 19.06 15.69
C ASP A 57 -2.50 17.60 15.40
N ALA A 58 -3.22 16.91 14.53
CA ALA A 58 -2.83 15.58 14.09
C ALA A 58 -1.46 15.58 13.38
N TRP A 59 -1.19 16.55 12.50
CA TRP A 59 0.11 16.64 11.82
C TRP A 59 1.25 17.04 12.77
N ALA A 60 1.00 17.83 13.80
CA ALA A 60 1.97 18.12 14.86
C ALA A 60 2.33 16.85 15.64
N MET A 61 1.35 16.03 16.00
CA MET A 61 1.55 14.75 16.68
C MET A 61 2.35 13.78 15.79
N ILE A 62 1.97 13.62 14.52
CA ILE A 62 2.67 12.76 13.54
C ILE A 62 4.12 13.22 13.39
N ALA A 63 4.37 14.52 13.34
CA ALA A 63 5.72 15.07 13.20
C ALA A 63 6.62 14.72 14.40
N GLN A 64 6.08 14.77 15.62
CA GLN A 64 6.82 14.44 16.84
C GLN A 64 7.13 12.94 16.93
N THR A 65 6.12 12.09 16.71
CA THR A 65 6.26 10.62 16.80
C THR A 65 6.98 10.03 15.59
N GLY A 66 6.94 10.72 14.45
CA GLY A 66 7.41 10.28 13.15
C GLY A 66 8.76 10.79 12.70
N ASN A 67 9.54 11.47 13.55
CA ASN A 67 10.78 12.13 13.14
C ASN A 67 10.58 13.11 11.96
N GLY A 68 9.61 14.03 12.10
CA GLY A 68 9.22 14.97 11.05
C GLY A 68 10.39 15.80 10.50
N ALA A 69 11.39 16.15 11.33
CA ALA A 69 12.58 16.88 10.89
C ALA A 69 13.39 16.10 9.83
N ALA A 70 13.52 14.79 9.98
CA ALA A 70 14.24 13.95 9.01
C ALA A 70 13.46 13.86 7.68
N VAL A 71 12.13 13.77 7.74
CA VAL A 71 11.27 13.75 6.54
C VAL A 71 11.38 15.08 5.79
N ILE A 72 11.33 16.22 6.50
CA ILE A 72 11.49 17.55 5.89
C ILE A 72 12.86 17.66 5.21
N LYS A 73 13.94 17.23 5.87
CA LYS A 73 15.28 17.22 5.28
C LYS A 73 15.37 16.36 4.02
N GLN A 74 14.70 15.22 4.01
CA GLN A 74 14.61 14.36 2.82
C GLN A 74 13.87 15.07 1.67
N ALA A 75 12.74 15.71 1.97
CA ALA A 75 11.97 16.49 0.99
C ALA A 75 12.79 17.66 0.42
N GLU A 76 13.53 18.38 1.26
CA GLU A 76 14.43 19.45 0.81
C GLU A 76 15.52 18.95 -0.15
N LYS A 77 16.08 17.78 0.11
CA LYS A 77 17.02 17.14 -0.82
C LYS A 77 16.37 16.82 -2.16
N ILE A 78 15.10 16.42 -2.16
CA ILE A 78 14.35 16.13 -3.38
C ILE A 78 14.19 17.39 -4.22
N LEU A 79 13.90 18.56 -3.63
CA LEU A 79 13.79 19.84 -4.37
C LEU A 79 15.04 20.19 -5.19
N THR A 80 16.22 19.75 -4.73
CA THR A 80 17.50 20.03 -5.37
C THR A 80 18.05 18.91 -6.24
N THR A 81 17.34 17.78 -6.29
CA THR A 81 17.77 16.59 -7.04
C THR A 81 16.85 16.37 -8.24
N PRO A 82 17.35 16.35 -9.48
CA PRO A 82 16.52 16.05 -10.65
C PRO A 82 15.79 14.72 -10.53
N MET A 83 14.59 14.65 -11.10
CA MET A 83 13.87 13.38 -11.19
C MET A 83 14.61 12.44 -12.15
N PRO A 84 14.89 11.18 -11.77
CA PRO A 84 15.57 10.24 -12.65
C PRO A 84 14.77 10.04 -13.96
N GLU A 85 15.45 10.01 -15.08
CA GLU A 85 14.84 9.69 -16.37
C GLU A 85 14.44 8.22 -16.45
N LEU A 86 13.32 7.93 -17.10
CA LEU A 86 12.83 6.58 -17.35
C LEU A 86 12.66 6.39 -18.88
N PRO A 87 13.76 6.21 -19.63
CA PRO A 87 13.68 6.03 -21.08
C PRO A 87 13.04 4.68 -21.43
N ASP A 88 12.37 4.65 -22.59
CA ASP A 88 11.72 3.44 -23.11
C ASP A 88 12.63 2.22 -23.17
N ASP A 89 13.86 2.42 -23.59
CA ASP A 89 14.87 1.33 -23.68
C ASP A 89 15.15 0.67 -22.34
N LEU A 90 15.10 1.42 -21.25
CA LEU A 90 15.28 0.89 -19.90
C LEU A 90 14.09 0.01 -19.48
N TYR A 91 12.86 0.43 -19.81
CA TYR A 91 11.67 -0.40 -19.55
C TYR A 91 11.73 -1.70 -20.37
N LEU A 92 12.07 -1.61 -21.66
CA LEU A 92 12.13 -2.73 -22.59
C LEU A 92 13.35 -3.64 -22.37
N GLU A 93 14.29 -3.29 -21.49
CA GLU A 93 15.47 -4.11 -21.20
C GLU A 93 15.09 -5.51 -20.71
N PHE A 94 14.09 -5.60 -19.83
CA PHE A 94 13.64 -6.89 -19.29
C PHE A 94 13.17 -7.85 -20.37
N SER A 95 12.38 -7.38 -21.34
CA SER A 95 11.88 -8.23 -22.42
C SER A 95 12.99 -8.69 -23.40
N ARG A 96 14.15 -8.03 -23.41
CA ARG A 96 15.30 -8.35 -24.27
C ARG A 96 16.30 -9.31 -23.61
N ASN A 97 16.56 -9.13 -22.32
CA ASN A 97 17.65 -9.86 -21.64
C ASN A 97 17.33 -10.37 -20.24
N GLY A 98 16.10 -10.15 -19.74
CA GLY A 98 15.66 -10.57 -18.42
C GLY A 98 16.15 -9.69 -17.24
N ASN A 99 16.86 -8.59 -17.51
CA ASN A 99 17.31 -7.69 -16.45
C ASN A 99 16.15 -6.85 -15.93
N ARG A 100 15.74 -7.13 -14.70
CA ARG A 100 14.69 -6.39 -14.01
C ARG A 100 15.23 -5.26 -13.12
N THR A 101 16.48 -5.40 -12.65
CA THR A 101 17.04 -4.56 -11.59
C THR A 101 17.24 -3.12 -12.01
N ASN A 102 17.74 -2.90 -13.24
CA ASN A 102 18.05 -1.55 -13.72
C ASN A 102 16.81 -0.66 -13.75
N CYS A 103 15.74 -1.14 -14.39
CA CYS A 103 14.50 -0.38 -14.49
C CYS A 103 13.81 -0.23 -13.12
N GLN A 104 13.71 -1.29 -12.33
CA GLN A 104 13.07 -1.24 -11.01
C GLN A 104 13.74 -0.25 -10.07
N ARG A 105 15.07 -0.15 -10.10
CA ARG A 105 15.82 0.84 -9.31
C ARG A 105 15.42 2.27 -9.67
N VAL A 106 15.26 2.57 -10.97
CA VAL A 106 14.85 3.90 -11.42
C VAL A 106 13.39 4.17 -11.05
N ILE A 107 12.47 3.24 -11.29
CA ILE A 107 11.07 3.35 -10.89
C ILE A 107 10.96 3.61 -9.37
N SER A 108 11.66 2.84 -8.56
CA SER A 108 11.67 3.01 -7.10
C SER A 108 12.22 4.38 -6.68
N ALA A 109 13.28 4.86 -7.33
CA ALA A 109 13.85 6.17 -7.05
C ALA A 109 12.90 7.32 -7.46
N ARG A 110 12.11 7.14 -8.52
CA ARG A 110 11.08 8.09 -8.95
C ARG A 110 9.93 8.10 -7.94
N HIS A 111 9.27 6.97 -7.73
CA HIS A 111 8.06 6.86 -6.90
C HIS A 111 8.35 7.17 -5.42
N GLY A 112 9.53 6.84 -4.93
CA GLY A 112 9.97 7.14 -3.57
C GLY A 112 10.08 8.63 -3.21
N ARG A 113 9.89 9.53 -4.18
CA ARG A 113 9.87 10.99 -3.95
C ARG A 113 8.54 11.48 -3.38
N LEU A 114 7.44 10.78 -3.65
CA LEU A 114 6.09 11.24 -3.30
C LEU A 114 5.91 11.41 -1.79
N ALA A 115 6.12 10.34 -1.02
CA ALA A 115 5.81 10.34 0.40
C ALA A 115 6.56 11.41 1.21
N PRO A 116 7.90 11.59 1.05
CA PRO A 116 8.61 12.64 1.76
C PRO A 116 8.08 14.06 1.44
N LEU A 117 7.75 14.33 0.16
CA LEU A 117 7.23 15.64 -0.26
C LEU A 117 5.84 15.91 0.34
N VAL A 118 4.93 14.94 0.25
CA VAL A 118 3.57 15.05 0.79
C VAL A 118 3.60 15.25 2.30
N VAL A 119 4.35 14.42 3.01
CA VAL A 119 4.43 14.48 4.46
C VAL A 119 5.08 15.78 4.93
N ALA A 120 6.16 16.21 4.29
CA ALA A 120 6.82 17.47 4.63
C ALA A 120 5.88 18.67 4.41
N GLU A 121 5.12 18.68 3.31
CA GLU A 121 4.10 19.74 3.07
C GLU A 121 3.01 19.69 4.13
N CYS A 122 2.50 18.50 4.46
CA CYS A 122 1.48 18.37 5.51
C CYS A 122 1.99 18.81 6.88
N ILE A 123 3.23 18.52 7.22
CA ILE A 123 3.84 18.97 8.50
C ILE A 123 3.99 20.50 8.51
N GLU A 124 4.58 21.08 7.47
CA GLU A 124 4.86 22.52 7.44
C GLU A 124 3.66 23.38 7.05
N ASN A 125 2.85 22.91 6.11
CA ASN A 125 1.72 23.63 5.47
C ASN A 125 2.11 25.03 4.93
N LYS A 126 3.29 25.13 4.29
CA LYS A 126 3.82 26.38 3.76
C LYS A 126 3.69 26.52 2.24
N GLY A 127 3.25 25.48 1.54
CA GLY A 127 3.11 25.46 0.08
C GLY A 127 4.43 25.30 -0.69
N ARG A 128 5.57 25.20 0.00
CA ARG A 128 6.88 25.20 -0.67
C ARG A 128 7.20 23.90 -1.41
N PHE A 129 6.54 22.79 -1.06
CA PHE A 129 6.70 21.52 -1.74
C PHE A 129 5.64 21.27 -2.83
N ILE A 130 4.57 22.06 -2.86
CA ILE A 130 3.46 21.91 -3.83
C ILE A 130 3.93 21.95 -5.29
N PRO A 131 4.77 22.90 -5.73
CA PRO A 131 5.20 22.93 -7.15
C PRO A 131 5.92 21.64 -7.58
N GLU A 132 6.76 21.08 -6.72
CA GLU A 132 7.46 19.82 -7.02
C GLU A 132 6.50 18.63 -6.97
N LEU A 133 5.53 18.62 -6.05
CA LEU A 133 4.49 17.60 -5.97
C LEU A 133 3.64 17.57 -7.24
N GLU A 134 3.19 18.73 -7.71
CA GLU A 134 2.40 18.82 -8.94
C GLU A 134 3.19 18.35 -10.17
N ARG A 135 4.46 18.78 -10.26
CA ARG A 135 5.35 18.31 -11.33
C ARG A 135 5.54 16.79 -11.27
N PHE A 136 5.78 16.25 -10.07
CA PHE A 136 5.93 14.81 -9.85
C PHE A 136 4.67 14.05 -10.30
N ILE A 137 3.48 14.47 -9.84
CA ILE A 137 2.21 13.80 -10.17
C ILE A 137 2.00 13.79 -11.69
N LEU A 138 2.17 14.92 -12.36
CA LEU A 138 2.02 15.01 -13.81
C LEU A 138 3.04 14.15 -14.57
N ASP A 139 4.30 14.11 -14.10
CA ASP A 139 5.33 13.28 -14.71
C ASP A 139 5.05 11.78 -14.56
N VAL A 140 4.57 11.35 -13.38
CA VAL A 140 4.19 9.95 -13.15
C VAL A 140 2.93 9.57 -13.93
N CYS A 141 1.96 10.46 -14.04
CA CYS A 141 0.76 10.23 -14.88
C CYS A 141 1.11 10.08 -16.37
N LYS A 142 2.20 10.68 -16.85
CA LYS A 142 2.71 10.55 -18.24
C LYS A 142 3.52 9.26 -18.47
N GLU A 143 3.95 8.55 -17.44
CA GLU A 143 4.67 7.28 -17.62
C GLU A 143 3.82 6.31 -18.45
N LYS A 144 4.42 5.60 -19.39
CA LYS A 144 3.71 4.66 -20.27
C LYS A 144 3.08 3.51 -19.49
N SER A 145 3.71 3.09 -18.39
CA SER A 145 3.23 2.01 -17.53
C SER A 145 3.63 2.26 -16.08
N TRP A 146 2.70 1.95 -15.15
CA TRP A 146 3.00 1.87 -13.71
C TRP A 146 3.36 0.44 -13.29
N VAL A 147 3.13 -0.53 -14.18
CA VAL A 147 3.47 -1.94 -13.97
C VAL A 147 4.94 -2.16 -14.24
N LEU A 148 5.59 -2.96 -13.40
CA LEU A 148 7.00 -3.30 -13.62
C LEU A 148 7.20 -4.09 -14.92
N PRO A 149 8.32 -3.91 -15.64
CA PRO A 149 8.59 -4.66 -16.86
C PRO A 149 8.48 -6.17 -16.71
N ALA A 150 8.94 -6.70 -15.56
CA ALA A 150 8.85 -8.13 -15.26
C ALA A 150 7.43 -8.66 -15.02
N HIS A 151 6.46 -7.75 -14.84
CA HIS A 151 5.05 -8.06 -14.61
C HIS A 151 4.15 -7.65 -15.78
N ASP A 152 4.75 -7.21 -16.89
CA ASP A 152 4.08 -6.77 -18.12
C ASP A 152 4.39 -7.72 -19.29
N PRO A 153 3.82 -8.94 -19.29
CA PRO A 153 4.11 -9.92 -20.33
C PRO A 153 3.68 -9.39 -21.70
N GLY A 154 4.62 -9.43 -22.66
CA GLY A 154 4.39 -8.89 -24.00
C GLY A 154 4.36 -7.36 -24.07
N ASN A 155 4.75 -6.67 -23.00
CA ASN A 155 4.74 -5.21 -22.88
C ASN A 155 3.36 -4.57 -23.17
N GLY A 156 2.29 -5.25 -22.74
CA GLY A 156 0.91 -4.82 -23.03
C GLY A 156 0.57 -3.47 -22.40
N ASN A 157 0.93 -3.26 -21.13
CA ASN A 157 0.75 -1.98 -20.45
C ASN A 157 1.59 -0.87 -21.09
N PHE A 158 2.87 -1.18 -21.39
CA PHE A 158 3.79 -0.23 -22.01
C PHE A 158 3.32 0.24 -23.39
N ASN A 159 2.77 -0.67 -24.19
CA ASN A 159 2.26 -0.39 -25.53
C ASN A 159 0.80 0.10 -25.55
N GLY A 160 0.12 0.17 -24.40
CA GLY A 160 -1.30 0.53 -24.31
C GLY A 160 -2.26 -0.50 -24.92
N THR A 161 -1.82 -1.75 -25.13
CA THR A 161 -2.64 -2.84 -25.70
C THR A 161 -3.27 -3.74 -24.63
N GLY A 162 -2.92 -3.55 -23.38
CA GLY A 162 -3.48 -4.25 -22.23
C GLY A 162 -3.38 -3.40 -20.99
N MET A 163 -4.22 -3.69 -20.01
CA MET A 163 -4.18 -3.06 -18.69
C MET A 163 -4.09 -4.15 -17.63
N ASN A 164 -2.90 -4.29 -17.05
CA ASN A 164 -2.65 -5.12 -15.89
C ASN A 164 -2.43 -4.22 -14.66
N VAL A 165 -2.66 -4.75 -13.48
CA VAL A 165 -2.36 -4.10 -12.20
C VAL A 165 -1.44 -5.04 -11.43
N ASP A 166 -0.29 -4.52 -11.01
CA ASP A 166 0.70 -5.26 -10.23
C ASP A 166 0.93 -4.66 -8.85
N LEU A 167 1.89 -5.21 -8.14
CA LEU A 167 2.29 -4.78 -6.81
C LEU A 167 2.66 -3.28 -6.75
N VAL A 168 3.37 -2.79 -7.78
CA VAL A 168 3.86 -1.40 -7.80
C VAL A 168 2.76 -0.45 -8.21
N SER A 169 2.00 -0.77 -9.26
CA SER A 169 0.91 0.10 -9.72
C SER A 169 -0.20 0.23 -8.69
N SER A 170 -0.53 -0.85 -7.96
CA SER A 170 -1.53 -0.81 -6.88
C SER A 170 -1.05 0.01 -5.68
N ALA A 171 0.21 -0.14 -5.26
CA ALA A 171 0.79 0.66 -4.19
C ALA A 171 0.88 2.14 -4.55
N LEU A 172 1.36 2.45 -5.77
CA LEU A 172 1.45 3.82 -6.28
C LEU A 172 0.08 4.49 -6.35
N SER A 173 -0.95 3.76 -6.78
CA SER A 173 -2.31 4.31 -6.84
C SER A 173 -2.83 4.70 -5.45
N TRP A 174 -2.54 3.91 -4.41
CA TRP A 174 -2.91 4.27 -3.04
C TRP A 174 -2.14 5.50 -2.54
N ASP A 175 -0.85 5.56 -2.80
CA ASP A 175 -0.01 6.69 -2.42
C ASP A 175 -0.47 7.99 -3.08
N LEU A 176 -0.77 7.96 -4.37
CA LEU A 176 -1.26 9.10 -5.15
C LEU A 176 -2.68 9.52 -4.71
N ALA A 177 -3.59 8.56 -4.50
CA ALA A 177 -4.94 8.83 -4.02
C ALA A 177 -4.92 9.42 -2.59
N THR A 178 -4.03 8.95 -1.72
CA THR A 178 -3.82 9.52 -0.39
C THR A 178 -3.33 10.96 -0.49
N ALA A 179 -2.33 11.23 -1.33
CA ALA A 179 -1.83 12.59 -1.56
C ALA A 179 -2.94 13.52 -2.09
N TYR A 180 -3.74 13.05 -3.06
CA TYR A 180 -4.91 13.77 -3.58
C TYR A 180 -5.89 14.15 -2.47
N ASN A 181 -6.22 13.20 -1.60
CA ASN A 181 -7.20 13.40 -0.53
C ASN A 181 -6.71 14.38 0.53
N ILE A 182 -5.50 14.14 1.08
CA ILE A 182 -5.01 14.92 2.22
C ILE A 182 -4.55 16.33 1.85
N LEU A 183 -4.04 16.55 0.64
CA LEU A 183 -3.64 17.86 0.17
C LEU A 183 -4.84 18.69 -0.32
N GLY A 184 -5.88 18.04 -0.79
CA GLY A 184 -7.13 18.71 -1.22
C GLY A 184 -6.88 19.83 -2.23
N ASP A 185 -7.40 21.01 -1.93
CA ASP A 185 -7.32 22.20 -2.80
C ASP A 185 -5.93 22.87 -2.85
N LYS A 186 -4.93 22.31 -2.16
CA LYS A 186 -3.53 22.73 -2.35
C LYS A 186 -2.99 22.31 -3.72
N LEU A 187 -3.54 21.22 -4.29
CA LEU A 187 -3.24 20.81 -5.66
C LEU A 187 -4.17 21.55 -6.65
N SER A 188 -3.60 21.99 -7.77
CA SER A 188 -4.37 22.64 -8.83
C SER A 188 -5.45 21.73 -9.41
N PRO A 189 -6.56 22.30 -9.95
CA PRO A 189 -7.63 21.52 -10.56
C PRO A 189 -7.14 20.62 -11.70
N GLU A 190 -6.19 21.08 -12.50
CA GLU A 190 -5.60 20.31 -13.62
C GLU A 190 -4.89 19.05 -13.10
N VAL A 191 -4.06 19.19 -12.07
CA VAL A 191 -3.34 18.04 -11.46
C VAL A 191 -4.31 17.06 -10.85
N ARG A 192 -5.31 17.54 -10.13
CA ARG A 192 -6.36 16.72 -9.51
C ARG A 192 -7.13 15.92 -10.56
N GLN A 193 -7.55 16.57 -11.64
CA GLN A 193 -8.28 15.90 -12.73
C GLN A 193 -7.41 14.86 -13.44
N THR A 194 -6.19 15.23 -13.85
CA THR A 194 -5.25 14.32 -14.52
C THR A 194 -4.97 13.07 -13.67
N LEU A 195 -4.81 13.26 -12.36
CA LEU A 195 -4.57 12.17 -11.44
C LEU A 195 -5.77 11.20 -11.37
N LEU A 196 -6.99 11.73 -11.18
CA LEU A 196 -8.20 10.91 -11.10
C LEU A 196 -8.45 10.12 -12.39
N GLU A 197 -8.32 10.76 -13.55
CA GLU A 197 -8.45 10.11 -14.86
C GLU A 197 -7.41 8.99 -15.04
N THR A 198 -6.19 9.20 -14.56
CA THR A 198 -5.12 8.20 -14.65
C THR A 198 -5.38 7.02 -13.72
N LEU A 199 -5.84 7.26 -12.48
CA LEU A 199 -6.24 6.21 -11.55
C LEU A 199 -7.40 5.38 -12.10
N GLU A 200 -8.40 6.04 -12.68
CA GLU A 200 -9.54 5.38 -13.31
C GLU A 200 -9.09 4.44 -14.42
N LEU A 201 -8.30 4.96 -15.36
CA LEU A 201 -7.87 4.20 -16.54
C LEU A 201 -6.97 3.03 -16.17
N ARG A 202 -5.98 3.24 -15.27
CA ARG A 202 -4.91 2.27 -15.04
C ARG A 202 -5.21 1.25 -13.95
N ASN A 203 -6.06 1.60 -12.99
CA ASN A 203 -6.28 0.80 -11.79
C ASN A 203 -7.75 0.45 -11.57
N PHE A 204 -8.63 1.44 -11.44
CA PHE A 204 -10.01 1.18 -11.05
C PHE A 204 -10.78 0.38 -12.09
N LYS A 205 -10.83 0.86 -13.32
CA LYS A 205 -11.56 0.18 -14.40
C LYS A 205 -11.08 -1.24 -14.70
N PRO A 206 -9.76 -1.53 -14.79
CA PRO A 206 -9.27 -2.90 -14.95
C PRO A 206 -9.69 -3.82 -13.80
N TYR A 207 -9.58 -3.37 -12.55
CA TYR A 207 -9.94 -4.17 -11.37
C TYR A 207 -11.44 -4.48 -11.33
N GLU A 208 -12.28 -3.48 -11.50
CA GLU A 208 -13.74 -3.65 -11.54
C GLU A 208 -14.17 -4.57 -12.67
N THR A 209 -13.60 -4.38 -13.86
CA THR A 209 -13.90 -5.22 -15.03
C THR A 209 -13.54 -6.68 -14.75
N ALA A 210 -12.38 -6.95 -14.16
CA ALA A 210 -11.97 -8.32 -13.84
C ALA A 210 -12.94 -8.99 -12.86
N ILE A 211 -13.38 -8.28 -11.81
CA ILE A 211 -14.29 -8.83 -10.80
C ILE A 211 -15.71 -8.98 -11.35
N LYS A 212 -16.25 -7.95 -12.02
CA LYS A 212 -17.61 -7.98 -12.59
C LYS A 212 -17.77 -9.06 -13.66
N THR A 213 -16.71 -9.32 -14.43
CA THR A 213 -16.75 -10.35 -15.49
C THR A 213 -16.28 -11.74 -15.04
N GLY A 214 -15.67 -11.86 -13.86
CA GLY A 214 -15.04 -13.11 -13.39
C GLY A 214 -13.80 -13.52 -14.19
N LYS A 215 -13.25 -12.63 -15.03
CA LYS A 215 -12.08 -12.91 -15.88
C LYS A 215 -10.81 -12.45 -15.17
N PHE A 216 -10.30 -13.26 -14.26
CA PHE A 216 -9.15 -12.92 -13.41
C PHE A 216 -7.77 -13.12 -14.07
N ARG A 217 -7.66 -13.70 -15.26
CA ARG A 217 -6.37 -14.03 -15.85
C ARG A 217 -5.39 -12.86 -15.93
N PRO A 218 -5.80 -11.64 -16.31
CA PRO A 218 -4.88 -10.48 -16.28
C PRO A 218 -4.48 -10.07 -14.86
N LEU A 219 -5.43 -10.13 -13.91
CA LEU A 219 -5.25 -9.82 -12.50
C LEU A 219 -5.41 -11.08 -11.64
N TRP A 220 -4.60 -12.10 -11.94
CA TRP A 220 -4.66 -13.43 -11.32
C TRP A 220 -4.55 -13.38 -9.79
N TRP A 221 -3.88 -12.36 -9.27
CA TRP A 221 -3.70 -12.14 -7.86
C TRP A 221 -5.01 -11.89 -7.08
N ILE A 222 -6.09 -11.51 -7.75
CA ILE A 222 -7.40 -11.31 -7.09
C ILE A 222 -7.81 -12.56 -6.30
N THR A 223 -7.50 -13.74 -6.81
CA THR A 223 -7.81 -15.02 -6.15
C THR A 223 -6.55 -15.80 -5.73
N GLY A 224 -5.38 -15.21 -5.87
CA GLY A 224 -4.10 -15.82 -5.51
C GLY A 224 -3.90 -15.94 -4.00
N GLU A 225 -3.21 -16.97 -3.54
CA GLU A 225 -2.98 -17.27 -2.12
C GLU A 225 -1.60 -16.80 -1.61
N ASN A 226 -0.99 -15.85 -2.28
CA ASN A 226 0.33 -15.31 -1.93
C ASN A 226 0.30 -13.81 -1.65
N ASN A 227 1.46 -13.21 -1.37
CA ASN A 227 1.61 -11.79 -1.02
C ASN A 227 0.98 -10.82 -2.03
N TRP A 228 0.93 -11.15 -3.33
CA TRP A 228 0.31 -10.29 -4.35
C TRP A 228 -1.14 -9.96 -4.05
N ASN A 229 -1.89 -10.94 -3.55
CA ASN A 229 -3.29 -10.75 -3.19
C ASN A 229 -3.44 -9.65 -2.13
N ALA A 230 -2.72 -9.76 -1.02
CA ALA A 230 -2.80 -8.76 0.06
C ALA A 230 -2.32 -7.37 -0.39
N VAL A 231 -1.18 -7.30 -1.10
CA VAL A 231 -0.59 -6.03 -1.56
C VAL A 231 -1.53 -5.31 -2.52
N CYS A 232 -2.01 -6.02 -3.54
CA CYS A 232 -2.83 -5.38 -4.56
C CYS A 232 -4.23 -5.01 -4.02
N HIS A 233 -4.87 -5.86 -3.19
CA HIS A 233 -6.14 -5.49 -2.57
C HIS A 233 -6.01 -4.31 -1.62
N ALA A 234 -4.91 -4.21 -0.85
CA ALA A 234 -4.64 -3.06 0.00
C ALA A 234 -4.51 -1.77 -0.84
N GLY A 235 -3.71 -1.83 -1.91
CA GLY A 235 -3.54 -0.69 -2.82
C GLY A 235 -4.84 -0.26 -3.48
N MET A 236 -5.62 -1.21 -4.01
CA MET A 236 -6.87 -0.91 -4.70
C MET A 236 -7.94 -0.36 -3.76
N CYS A 237 -8.14 -1.01 -2.59
CA CYS A 237 -9.14 -0.56 -1.62
C CYS A 237 -8.75 0.80 -1.02
N GLY A 238 -7.49 0.97 -0.61
CA GLY A 238 -7.02 2.23 -0.05
C GLY A 238 -7.11 3.40 -1.03
N ALA A 239 -6.77 3.18 -2.30
CA ALA A 239 -6.92 4.19 -3.34
C ALA A 239 -8.38 4.57 -3.58
N ALA A 240 -9.28 3.58 -3.63
CA ALA A 240 -10.70 3.82 -3.83
C ALA A 240 -11.31 4.65 -2.69
N LEU A 241 -11.00 4.31 -1.44
CA LEU A 241 -11.50 5.03 -0.26
C LEU A 241 -11.03 6.49 -0.21
N ALA A 242 -9.82 6.76 -0.72
CA ALA A 242 -9.25 8.10 -0.71
C ALA A 242 -9.68 8.97 -1.91
N ALA A 243 -10.07 8.39 -3.06
CA ALA A 243 -10.23 9.16 -4.29
C ALA A 243 -11.59 9.05 -4.98
N ILE A 244 -12.41 8.05 -4.66
CA ILE A 244 -13.70 7.85 -5.34
C ILE A 244 -14.80 8.59 -4.57
N ASP A 245 -15.50 9.51 -5.23
CA ASP A 245 -16.58 10.30 -4.61
C ASP A 245 -17.82 9.47 -4.30
N ASP A 246 -18.20 8.52 -5.16
CA ASP A 246 -19.39 7.68 -4.99
C ASP A 246 -19.24 6.71 -3.80
N PRO A 247 -20.03 6.85 -2.74
CA PRO A 247 -19.96 5.97 -1.57
C PRO A 247 -20.36 4.53 -1.88
N ALA A 248 -21.27 4.28 -2.84
CA ALA A 248 -21.65 2.93 -3.24
C ALA A 248 -20.45 2.21 -3.90
N ARG A 249 -19.72 2.92 -4.74
CA ARG A 249 -18.51 2.40 -5.37
C ARG A 249 -17.40 2.14 -4.34
N ARG A 250 -17.16 3.04 -3.37
CA ARG A 250 -16.20 2.80 -2.26
C ARG A 250 -16.57 1.56 -1.44
N ALA A 251 -17.85 1.42 -1.09
CA ALA A 251 -18.35 0.26 -0.35
C ALA A 251 -18.13 -1.05 -1.11
N TRP A 252 -18.27 -1.03 -2.43
CA TRP A 252 -17.99 -2.17 -3.28
C TRP A 252 -16.51 -2.59 -3.23
N TYR A 253 -15.57 -1.63 -3.17
CA TYR A 253 -14.14 -1.94 -2.99
C TYR A 253 -13.86 -2.60 -1.64
N ILE A 254 -14.53 -2.18 -0.57
CA ILE A 254 -14.43 -2.84 0.73
C ILE A 254 -14.98 -4.26 0.66
N ALA A 255 -16.17 -4.46 0.07
CA ALA A 255 -16.76 -5.79 -0.10
C ALA A 255 -15.87 -6.72 -0.94
N ALA A 256 -15.26 -6.19 -2.02
CA ALA A 256 -14.33 -6.93 -2.85
C ALA A 256 -13.07 -7.31 -2.07
N ALA A 257 -12.50 -6.39 -1.30
CA ALA A 257 -11.33 -6.65 -0.46
C ALA A 257 -11.65 -7.68 0.62
N GLU A 258 -12.77 -7.56 1.34
CA GLU A 258 -13.24 -8.52 2.35
C GLU A 258 -13.35 -9.94 1.75
N LYS A 259 -13.98 -10.07 0.59
CA LYS A 259 -14.18 -11.36 -0.09
C LYS A 259 -12.89 -11.98 -0.59
N TYR A 260 -12.09 -11.22 -1.32
CA TYR A 260 -10.98 -11.78 -2.10
C TYR A 260 -9.66 -11.82 -1.33
N SER A 261 -9.42 -10.92 -0.37
CA SER A 261 -8.21 -10.97 0.43
C SER A 261 -8.17 -12.15 1.41
N ALA A 262 -9.31 -12.80 1.64
CA ALA A 262 -9.37 -14.08 2.37
C ALA A 262 -8.53 -15.19 1.72
N ALA A 263 -8.24 -15.11 0.41
CA ALA A 263 -7.37 -16.05 -0.29
C ALA A 263 -5.92 -15.96 0.23
N PHE A 264 -5.41 -14.76 0.48
CA PHE A 264 -4.07 -14.58 1.07
C PHE A 264 -3.92 -15.32 2.40
N ILE A 265 -4.91 -15.22 3.27
CA ILE A 265 -4.88 -15.88 4.59
C ILE A 265 -4.85 -17.40 4.46
N LYS A 266 -5.47 -17.99 3.44
CA LYS A 266 -5.43 -19.44 3.15
C LYS A 266 -4.06 -19.91 2.70
N GLY A 267 -3.19 -19.04 2.21
CA GLY A 267 -1.82 -19.36 1.80
C GLY A 267 -0.87 -19.68 2.96
N PHE A 268 -1.30 -19.45 4.21
CA PHE A 268 -0.54 -19.82 5.40
C PHE A 268 -0.91 -21.22 5.88
N THR A 269 0.06 -21.88 6.53
CA THR A 269 -0.21 -23.18 7.15
C THR A 269 -1.12 -23.04 8.39
N PRO A 270 -1.88 -24.08 8.76
CA PRO A 270 -2.79 -24.01 9.91
C PRO A 270 -2.12 -23.69 11.26
N ASP A 271 -0.82 -23.93 11.39
CA ASP A 271 -0.02 -23.58 12.56
C ASP A 271 0.58 -22.16 12.51
N GLY A 272 0.26 -21.39 11.46
CA GLY A 272 0.64 -20.00 11.31
C GLY A 272 2.02 -19.76 10.71
N TYR A 273 2.61 -20.77 10.05
CA TYR A 273 3.89 -20.62 9.35
C TYR A 273 3.71 -19.93 7.99
N CYS A 274 4.62 -19.00 7.67
CA CYS A 274 4.70 -18.40 6.35
C CYS A 274 5.70 -19.15 5.48
N SER A 275 5.23 -19.85 4.45
CA SER A 275 6.06 -20.67 3.56
C SER A 275 7.07 -19.86 2.75
N GLU A 276 6.78 -18.59 2.49
CA GLU A 276 7.68 -17.67 1.78
C GLU A 276 8.75 -17.03 2.71
N GLY A 277 8.70 -17.30 4.03
CA GLY A 277 9.65 -16.78 5.01
C GLY A 277 9.28 -15.40 5.58
N LEU A 278 10.13 -14.90 6.50
CA LEU A 278 9.88 -13.66 7.25
C LEU A 278 9.82 -12.42 6.37
N GLY A 279 10.60 -12.36 5.29
CA GLY A 279 10.60 -11.23 4.35
C GLY A 279 9.23 -11.05 3.71
N TYR A 280 8.66 -12.10 3.16
CA TYR A 280 7.33 -12.07 2.53
C TYR A 280 6.19 -12.02 3.54
N TRP A 281 6.36 -12.57 4.76
CA TRP A 281 5.42 -12.29 5.83
C TRP A 281 5.33 -10.78 6.08
N SER A 282 6.48 -10.13 6.22
CA SER A 282 6.52 -8.68 6.44
C SER A 282 5.88 -7.89 5.29
N TYR A 283 6.10 -8.31 4.07
CA TYR A 283 5.56 -7.66 2.88
C TYR A 283 4.07 -7.96 2.68
N GLY A 284 3.68 -9.23 2.63
CA GLY A 284 2.29 -9.64 2.39
C GLY A 284 1.39 -9.34 3.59
N PHE A 285 1.73 -9.87 4.78
CA PHE A 285 0.91 -9.67 5.97
C PHE A 285 0.92 -8.22 6.47
N GLY A 286 2.03 -7.51 6.29
CA GLY A 286 2.07 -6.06 6.55
C GLY A 286 1.10 -5.26 5.68
N ASN A 287 0.90 -5.65 4.43
CA ASN A 287 -0.14 -5.04 3.58
C ASN A 287 -1.56 -5.46 4.00
N TYR A 288 -1.73 -6.70 4.44
CA TYR A 288 -3.02 -7.16 4.98
C TYR A 288 -3.41 -6.41 6.25
N ILE A 289 -2.46 -6.16 7.17
CA ILE A 289 -2.67 -5.30 8.35
C ILE A 289 -3.13 -3.91 7.92
N ARG A 290 -2.45 -3.29 6.96
CA ARG A 290 -2.81 -1.95 6.45
C ARG A 290 -4.19 -1.96 5.80
N LEU A 291 -4.53 -2.98 5.02
CA LEU A 291 -5.87 -3.15 4.45
C LEU A 291 -6.93 -3.23 5.54
N SER A 292 -6.71 -4.10 6.53
CA SER A 292 -7.63 -4.26 7.66
C SER A 292 -7.86 -2.96 8.42
N GLU A 293 -6.79 -2.25 8.76
CA GLU A 293 -6.90 -0.97 9.46
C GLU A 293 -7.59 0.11 8.64
N THR A 294 -7.34 0.14 7.34
CA THR A 294 -8.02 1.07 6.43
C THR A 294 -9.53 0.81 6.40
N ILE A 295 -9.94 -0.45 6.28
CA ILE A 295 -11.35 -0.85 6.30
C ILE A 295 -11.97 -0.61 7.68
N ARG A 296 -11.29 -0.98 8.77
CA ARG A 296 -11.76 -0.79 10.14
C ARG A 296 -12.10 0.67 10.41
N ARG A 297 -11.20 1.59 10.05
CA ARG A 297 -11.41 3.03 10.20
C ARG A 297 -12.53 3.55 9.31
N ALA A 298 -12.53 3.20 8.02
CA ALA A 298 -13.55 3.63 7.09
C ALA A 298 -14.96 3.17 7.50
N THR A 299 -15.07 2.05 8.22
CA THR A 299 -16.34 1.46 8.67
C THR A 299 -16.67 1.74 10.15
N ASN A 300 -15.99 2.68 10.79
CA ASN A 300 -16.18 3.00 12.21
C ASN A 300 -16.07 1.73 13.09
N ASN A 301 -15.04 0.94 12.90
CA ASN A 301 -14.74 -0.33 13.61
C ASN A 301 -15.76 -1.48 13.39
N LYS A 302 -16.66 -1.38 12.41
CA LYS A 302 -17.67 -2.41 12.17
C LYS A 302 -17.13 -3.60 11.37
N ILE A 303 -16.06 -3.41 10.60
CA ILE A 303 -15.39 -4.47 9.84
C ILE A 303 -13.92 -4.46 10.22
N ASN A 304 -13.42 -5.60 10.72
CA ASN A 304 -12.02 -5.79 11.07
C ASN A 304 -11.57 -7.15 10.53
N LEU A 305 -10.71 -7.16 9.50
CA LEU A 305 -10.22 -8.39 8.88
C LEU A 305 -9.24 -9.16 9.78
N MET A 306 -8.68 -8.48 10.79
CA MET A 306 -7.72 -9.08 11.75
C MET A 306 -8.42 -9.73 12.96
N ASP A 307 -9.74 -9.58 13.11
CA ASP A 307 -10.51 -10.08 14.26
C ASP A 307 -10.82 -11.58 14.10
N THR A 308 -9.77 -12.40 14.00
CA THR A 308 -9.87 -13.85 13.95
C THR A 308 -8.72 -14.47 14.74
N GLU A 309 -8.97 -15.61 15.41
CA GLU A 309 -7.94 -16.38 16.11
C GLU A 309 -6.77 -16.76 15.19
N PHE A 310 -7.09 -17.02 13.91
CA PHE A 310 -6.05 -17.36 12.93
C PHE A 310 -5.16 -16.17 12.58
N CYS A 311 -5.71 -14.96 12.43
CA CYS A 311 -4.90 -13.75 12.23
C CYS A 311 -4.01 -13.45 13.43
N GLU A 312 -4.49 -13.67 14.68
CA GLU A 312 -3.63 -13.56 15.85
C GLU A 312 -2.47 -14.57 15.81
N LYS A 313 -2.74 -15.80 15.39
CA LYS A 313 -1.71 -16.84 15.22
C LYS A 313 -0.66 -16.43 14.17
N LEU A 314 -1.09 -15.92 13.01
CA LEU A 314 -0.20 -15.40 11.95
C LEU A 314 0.64 -14.23 12.45
N SER A 315 0.06 -13.38 13.27
CA SER A 315 0.72 -12.21 13.87
C SER A 315 1.89 -12.59 14.78
N LYS A 316 1.85 -13.80 15.39
CA LYS A 316 2.93 -14.33 16.23
C LYS A 316 4.09 -14.96 15.45
N PHE A 317 3.96 -15.14 14.12
CA PHE A 317 4.97 -15.81 13.31
C PHE A 317 6.39 -15.21 13.47
N PRO A 318 6.59 -13.87 13.40
CA PRO A 318 7.94 -13.30 13.54
C PRO A 318 8.58 -13.54 14.90
N LEU A 319 7.80 -13.66 15.97
CA LEU A 319 8.28 -13.98 17.30
C LEU A 319 8.60 -15.48 17.42
N ARG A 320 7.75 -16.31 16.83
CA ARG A 320 7.87 -17.77 16.86
C ARG A 320 9.02 -18.30 16.00
N ILE A 321 9.33 -17.65 14.87
CA ILE A 321 10.43 -18.07 13.99
C ILE A 321 11.80 -17.55 14.45
N GLN A 322 11.84 -16.54 15.31
CA GLN A 322 13.07 -15.98 15.84
C GLN A 322 13.79 -17.00 16.73
N ILE A 323 15.11 -17.16 16.52
CA ILE A 323 15.95 -18.08 17.29
C ILE A 323 16.48 -17.35 18.55
N MET A 324 17.12 -16.20 18.39
CA MET A 324 17.64 -15.36 19.47
C MET A 324 17.92 -13.93 19.00
N SER A 325 17.81 -12.94 19.86
CA SER A 325 18.28 -11.55 19.66
C SER A 325 17.93 -10.93 18.30
N GLY A 326 16.72 -11.19 17.79
CA GLY A 326 16.26 -10.72 16.48
C GLY A 326 16.77 -11.55 15.30
N ILE A 327 17.49 -12.66 15.52
CA ILE A 327 17.96 -13.54 14.45
C ILE A 327 16.88 -14.53 14.08
N SER A 328 16.49 -14.49 12.82
CA SER A 328 15.58 -15.46 12.22
C SER A 328 16.31 -16.27 11.14
N PRO A 329 15.89 -17.52 10.89
CA PRO A 329 16.49 -18.33 9.83
C PRO A 329 16.15 -17.76 8.45
N ALA A 330 17.10 -17.82 7.53
CA ALA A 330 16.94 -17.40 6.14
C ALA A 330 16.27 -18.53 5.31
N PHE A 331 15.00 -18.82 5.62
CA PHE A 331 14.23 -19.83 4.88
C PHE A 331 13.51 -19.22 3.71
N ALA A 332 13.32 -19.99 2.65
CA ALA A 332 12.71 -19.59 1.39
C ALA A 332 13.37 -18.32 0.81
N ASP A 333 12.58 -17.34 0.38
CA ASP A 333 13.08 -16.07 -0.18
C ASP A 333 13.47 -15.04 0.91
N CYS A 334 13.75 -15.49 2.11
CA CYS A 334 14.15 -14.62 3.21
C CYS A 334 15.67 -14.40 3.20
N GLY A 335 16.10 -13.14 3.17
CA GLY A 335 17.52 -12.79 3.23
C GLY A 335 18.16 -13.15 4.58
N VAL A 336 19.48 -13.43 4.55
CA VAL A 336 20.28 -13.63 5.77
C VAL A 336 20.25 -12.35 6.62
N GLY A 337 19.99 -12.51 7.91
CA GLY A 337 19.88 -11.38 8.85
C GLY A 337 18.57 -10.61 8.78
N ALA A 338 17.55 -11.13 8.09
CA ALA A 338 16.24 -10.53 8.07
C ALA A 338 15.63 -10.45 9.47
N LYS A 339 15.04 -9.32 9.78
CA LYS A 339 14.33 -9.04 11.03
C LYS A 339 12.91 -8.65 10.75
N ALA A 340 12.01 -8.98 11.65
CA ALA A 340 10.65 -8.47 11.56
C ALA A 340 10.66 -6.93 11.68
N PRO A 341 9.90 -6.19 10.87
CA PRO A 341 9.76 -4.77 11.04
C PRO A 341 9.15 -4.44 12.39
N LYS A 342 9.86 -3.66 13.19
CA LYS A 342 9.43 -3.26 14.54
C LYS A 342 8.03 -2.63 14.54
N LEU A 343 7.76 -1.79 13.55
CA LEU A 343 6.46 -1.14 13.39
C LEU A 343 5.30 -2.14 13.36
N TYR A 344 5.41 -3.25 12.60
CA TYR A 344 4.36 -4.26 12.55
C TYR A 344 4.25 -5.04 13.86
N VAL A 345 5.38 -5.40 14.47
CA VAL A 345 5.38 -6.15 15.75
C VAL A 345 4.76 -5.31 16.86
N ASN A 346 5.13 -4.03 16.97
CA ASN A 346 4.55 -3.12 17.96
C ASN A 346 3.06 -2.87 17.71
N PHE A 347 2.67 -2.64 16.45
CA PHE A 347 1.27 -2.45 16.09
C PHE A 347 0.42 -3.67 16.48
N LEU A 348 0.87 -4.89 16.16
CA LEU A 348 0.19 -6.12 16.50
C LEU A 348 0.17 -6.37 18.01
N ALA A 349 1.25 -6.03 18.73
CA ALA A 349 1.29 -6.11 20.16
C ALA A 349 0.21 -5.23 20.81
N HIS A 350 -0.02 -4.04 20.29
CA HIS A 350 -1.08 -3.15 20.79
C HIS A 350 -2.48 -3.65 20.43
N ILE A 351 -2.68 -4.20 19.22
CA ILE A 351 -3.98 -4.78 18.84
C ILE A 351 -4.37 -5.93 19.76
N TYR A 352 -3.42 -6.85 20.03
CA TYR A 352 -3.71 -8.08 20.77
C TYR A 352 -3.34 -8.01 22.26
N GLY A 353 -2.85 -6.89 22.75
CA GLY A 353 -2.45 -6.73 24.14
C GLY A 353 -1.26 -7.59 24.52
N TRP A 354 -0.22 -7.67 23.67
CA TRP A 354 0.99 -8.42 23.98
C TRP A 354 2.07 -7.53 24.57
N GLU A 355 2.71 -8.01 25.62
CA GLU A 355 3.95 -7.44 26.13
C GLU A 355 5.10 -7.87 25.21
N VAL A 356 5.64 -6.94 24.46
CA VAL A 356 6.85 -7.13 23.64
C VAL A 356 7.93 -6.17 24.15
N PRO A 357 9.22 -6.57 24.11
CA PRO A 357 10.30 -5.64 24.44
C PRO A 357 10.20 -4.39 23.60
N GLU A 358 10.39 -3.21 24.23
CA GLU A 358 10.35 -1.94 23.52
C GLU A 358 11.31 -1.94 22.33
N TYR A 359 10.74 -1.90 21.17
CA TYR A 359 11.45 -1.62 19.94
C TYR A 359 11.45 -0.09 19.76
N ASN A 360 12.54 0.57 20.13
CA ASN A 360 12.71 2.01 19.91
C ASN A 360 12.65 2.32 18.39
N ASP A 361 11.52 2.86 17.94
CA ASP A 361 11.24 3.19 16.54
C ASP A 361 11.67 4.62 16.20
N ASN A 362 12.97 4.84 16.12
CA ASN A 362 13.52 6.07 15.54
C ASN A 362 13.72 5.98 14.01
N GLU A 363 13.18 4.94 13.35
CA GLU A 363 13.49 4.62 11.96
C GLU A 363 12.45 5.12 10.94
N LEU A 364 11.88 6.32 11.10
CA LEU A 364 11.11 6.93 10.01
C LEU A 364 11.96 7.57 8.91
N ALA A 365 13.26 7.60 9.07
CA ALA A 365 14.15 8.23 8.09
C ALA A 365 14.15 7.57 6.70
N ASN A 366 13.59 6.37 6.54
CA ASN A 366 13.48 5.64 5.27
C ASN A 366 12.03 5.21 4.99
N VAL A 367 11.10 6.15 5.02
CA VAL A 367 9.68 5.83 4.89
C VAL A 367 9.28 5.59 3.44
N SER A 368 8.91 4.35 3.11
CA SER A 368 7.96 4.14 2.02
C SER A 368 6.60 4.70 2.43
N ALA A 369 5.82 5.23 1.49
CA ALA A 369 4.50 5.77 1.78
C ALA A 369 3.62 4.81 2.60
N GLY A 370 3.66 3.52 2.29
CA GLY A 370 2.90 2.53 3.04
C GLY A 370 3.33 2.33 4.49
N ALA A 371 4.62 2.45 4.82
CA ALA A 371 5.09 2.41 6.20
C ALA A 371 4.66 3.66 6.96
N PHE A 372 4.66 4.80 6.26
CA PHE A 372 4.19 6.06 6.82
C PHE A 372 2.69 6.04 7.13
N ILE A 373 1.87 5.48 6.22
CA ILE A 373 0.43 5.30 6.45
C ILE A 373 0.18 4.52 7.74
N LEU A 374 0.84 3.37 7.92
CA LEU A 374 0.66 2.58 9.13
C LEU A 374 1.11 3.32 10.39
N LYS A 375 2.23 4.06 10.32
CA LYS A 375 2.70 4.83 11.47
C LYS A 375 1.78 6.02 11.79
N GLY A 376 1.28 6.70 10.78
CA GLY A 376 0.27 7.75 10.97
C GLY A 376 -0.98 7.21 11.64
N MET A 377 -1.47 6.05 11.20
CA MET A 377 -2.58 5.35 11.84
C MET A 377 -2.28 5.05 13.31
N TYR A 378 -1.12 4.44 13.60
CA TYR A 378 -0.71 4.11 14.95
C TYR A 378 -0.64 5.33 15.87
N SER A 379 -0.06 6.43 15.40
CA SER A 379 0.08 7.67 16.18
C SER A 379 -1.26 8.35 16.49
N LEU A 380 -2.29 8.09 15.71
CA LEU A 380 -3.62 8.69 15.85
C LEU A 380 -4.64 7.77 16.51
N ASP A 381 -4.31 6.50 16.76
CA ASP A 381 -5.25 5.52 17.29
C ASP A 381 -5.32 5.58 18.83
N THR A 382 -6.53 5.68 19.34
CA THR A 382 -6.83 5.66 20.78
C THR A 382 -7.46 4.34 21.24
N HIS A 383 -7.62 3.37 20.32
CA HIS A 383 -8.34 2.12 20.58
C HIS A 383 -7.43 0.93 20.88
N PHE A 384 -6.15 1.18 21.14
CA PHE A 384 -5.22 0.13 21.51
C PHE A 384 -5.48 -0.43 22.91
N SER A 385 -5.12 -1.70 23.09
CA SER A 385 -5.17 -2.33 24.40
C SER A 385 -4.29 -1.56 25.40
N THR A 386 -4.82 -1.35 26.58
CA THR A 386 -4.08 -0.79 27.73
C THR A 386 -3.59 -1.87 28.68
N GLU A 387 -4.06 -3.11 28.48
CA GLU A 387 -3.63 -4.30 29.24
C GLU A 387 -2.73 -5.17 28.37
N PHE A 388 -1.53 -5.45 28.85
CA PHE A 388 -0.54 -6.26 28.14
C PHE A 388 -0.30 -7.58 28.88
N LYS A 389 -0.22 -8.66 28.09
CA LYS A 389 0.09 -10.01 28.59
C LYS A 389 1.37 -10.51 27.92
N PRO A 390 2.22 -11.26 28.65
CA PRO A 390 3.39 -11.88 28.03
C PRO A 390 3.02 -12.70 26.81
N VAL A 391 3.71 -12.48 25.68
CA VAL A 391 3.44 -13.20 24.41
C VAL A 391 4.03 -14.62 24.44
N GLY A 392 4.19 -15.27 25.46
CA GLY A 392 4.61 -16.66 25.66
C GLY A 392 5.19 -17.35 24.41
N VAL A 393 6.48 -17.14 24.13
CA VAL A 393 7.18 -17.87 23.06
C VAL A 393 7.87 -19.07 23.68
N PRO A 394 7.53 -20.33 23.31
CA PRO A 394 8.10 -21.49 23.95
C PRO A 394 9.57 -21.67 23.60
N ILE A 395 10.36 -22.29 24.51
CA ILE A 395 11.78 -22.61 24.25
C ILE A 395 11.92 -23.55 23.04
N ARG A 396 10.97 -24.42 22.83
CA ARG A 396 10.85 -25.28 21.65
C ARG A 396 9.52 -25.03 20.99
N ASP A 397 9.56 -24.57 19.75
CA ASP A 397 8.38 -24.24 18.95
C ASP A 397 8.41 -25.05 17.67
N TYR A 398 7.38 -25.82 17.42
CA TYR A 398 7.31 -26.72 16.28
C TYR A 398 6.20 -26.31 15.32
N PHE A 399 6.59 -25.96 14.11
CA PHE A 399 5.68 -25.76 12.99
C PHE A 399 5.46 -27.10 12.29
N ASN A 400 4.44 -27.81 12.72
CA ASN A 400 4.18 -29.20 12.29
C ASN A 400 3.98 -29.34 10.78
N ASN A 401 3.26 -28.38 10.17
CA ASN A 401 2.97 -28.40 8.74
C ASN A 401 4.20 -28.11 7.88
N ALA A 402 5.16 -27.36 8.40
CA ALA A 402 6.42 -27.05 7.73
C ALA A 402 7.56 -28.02 8.10
N GLY A 403 7.38 -28.83 9.15
CA GLY A 403 8.43 -29.70 9.67
C GLY A 403 9.60 -28.94 10.32
N ILE A 404 9.37 -27.74 10.84
CA ILE A 404 10.40 -26.86 11.38
C ILE A 404 10.32 -26.80 12.88
N LEU A 405 11.41 -27.15 13.56
CA LEU A 405 11.58 -27.01 15.01
C LEU A 405 12.53 -25.84 15.29
N VAL A 406 12.04 -24.85 16.01
CA VAL A 406 12.86 -23.75 16.54
C VAL A 406 13.21 -24.06 18.00
N CYS A 407 14.50 -24.16 18.30
CA CYS A 407 15.01 -24.35 19.67
C CYS A 407 15.70 -23.06 20.12
N ARG A 408 15.32 -22.55 21.27
CA ARG A 408 15.85 -21.32 21.86
C ARG A 408 16.62 -21.66 23.14
N PRO A 409 17.65 -20.86 23.47
CA PRO A 409 18.40 -21.06 24.71
C PRO A 409 17.58 -20.66 25.95
N CYS A 410 16.60 -19.78 25.80
CA CYS A 410 15.65 -19.38 26.86
C CYS A 410 14.30 -18.98 26.26
N ALA A 411 13.30 -18.77 27.12
CA ALA A 411 11.95 -18.38 26.72
C ALA A 411 11.85 -16.92 26.24
N ASP A 412 12.83 -16.08 26.54
CA ASP A 412 12.93 -14.71 26.06
C ASP A 412 14.08 -14.57 25.06
N PRO A 413 13.80 -14.67 23.75
CA PRO A 413 14.82 -14.62 22.72
C PRO A 413 15.46 -13.23 22.55
N VAL A 414 14.90 -12.18 23.16
CA VAL A 414 15.38 -10.81 23.05
C VAL A 414 16.43 -10.48 24.11
N VAL A 415 16.34 -11.09 25.30
CA VAL A 415 17.17 -10.78 26.47
C VAL A 415 18.38 -11.69 26.60
N ASP A 416 18.47 -12.77 25.83
CA ASP A 416 19.60 -13.71 25.96
C ASP A 416 20.91 -13.14 25.43
N LYS A 417 21.70 -12.57 26.34
CA LYS A 417 23.05 -12.03 26.07
C LYS A 417 24.16 -13.11 26.04
N ARG A 418 23.84 -14.39 26.29
CA ARG A 418 24.84 -15.47 26.42
C ARG A 418 25.59 -15.79 25.13
N PHE A 419 25.06 -15.34 24.01
CA PHE A 419 25.64 -15.53 22.67
C PHE A 419 25.99 -14.22 21.96
N SER A 420 26.00 -13.09 22.66
CA SER A 420 26.56 -11.86 22.13
C SER A 420 28.10 -11.96 22.23
N VAL A 421 28.73 -12.46 21.18
CA VAL A 421 30.17 -12.35 20.93
C VAL A 421 30.37 -11.32 19.82
#